data_4ddd9080bef1a5967a7eaec4ac169749
#
_entry.id   4ddd9080bef1a5967a7eaec4ac169749
#
_cell.length_a   1.000
_cell.length_b   1.000
_cell.length_c   1.000
_cell.angle_alpha   90.00
_cell.angle_beta   90.00
_cell.angle_gamma   90.00
#
_symmetry.space_group_name_H-M   'P 1'
#
loop_
_entity.id
_entity.type
_entity.pdbx_description
1 polymer ?
#
loop_
_entity_poly.entity_id
_entity_poly.type
_entity_poly.pdbx_seq_one_letter_code
_entity_poly.pdbx_strand_id
1 'polypeptide(L)'
;MWAGDGVVGRVDLSWSLAPPRDSYLVVHGSRGSIEVGWQGARLKRIGEDWRVIGGAYDKLGAHRAMMSRFVASIENGAEPWITASECLQAVAAVDAAYRSLQSGLAEWVAIQARASSTWCRCRRRPPISPRVALSH
;
A
#
# COMPACT_ATOMS: atom_id res chain seq x y z
N MET A 1 -15.15 -3.95 -7.62
CA MET A 1 -15.18 -3.57 -6.18
C MET A 1 -15.85 -2.21 -6.06
N TRP A 2 -16.82 -2.04 -5.19
CA TRP A 2 -17.53 -0.78 -4.94
C TRP A 2 -17.13 -0.26 -3.56
N ALA A 3 -16.79 1.01 -3.46
CA ALA A 3 -16.59 1.70 -2.18
C ALA A 3 -17.81 2.60 -1.90
N GLY A 4 -18.09 2.89 -0.62
CA GLY A 4 -19.31 3.56 -0.18
C GLY A 4 -19.60 4.93 -0.81
N ASP A 5 -18.59 5.60 -1.37
CA ASP A 5 -18.71 6.94 -1.98
C ASP A 5 -18.83 6.89 -3.52
N GLY A 6 -19.30 5.78 -4.08
CA GLY A 6 -19.43 5.62 -5.53
C GLY A 6 -18.11 5.36 -6.27
N VAL A 7 -17.04 5.11 -5.56
CA VAL A 7 -15.75 4.73 -6.17
C VAL A 7 -15.79 3.28 -6.63
N VAL A 8 -15.43 3.03 -7.88
CA VAL A 8 -15.33 1.69 -8.45
C VAL A 8 -13.88 1.38 -8.73
N GLY A 9 -13.38 0.28 -8.15
CA GLY A 9 -12.06 -0.27 -8.44
C GLY A 9 -12.15 -1.52 -9.29
N ARG A 10 -11.27 -1.63 -10.28
CA ARG A 10 -11.09 -2.83 -11.09
C ARG A 10 -9.63 -3.28 -10.98
N VAL A 11 -9.43 -4.57 -10.70
CA VAL A 11 -8.10 -5.19 -10.65
C VAL A 11 -8.08 -6.29 -11.71
N ASP A 12 -7.19 -6.16 -12.69
CA ASP A 12 -6.96 -7.16 -13.72
C ASP A 12 -5.54 -7.71 -13.53
N LEU A 13 -5.43 -9.00 -13.25
CA LEU A 13 -4.17 -9.71 -13.11
C LEU A 13 -4.11 -10.85 -14.11
N SER A 14 -3.01 -10.94 -14.86
CA SER A 14 -2.78 -12.05 -15.78
C SER A 14 -1.29 -12.28 -15.99
N TRP A 15 -0.90 -13.54 -16.08
CA TRP A 15 0.44 -13.96 -16.50
C TRP A 15 0.57 -14.11 -18.01
N SER A 16 -0.55 -14.08 -18.74
CA SER A 16 -0.65 -14.45 -20.15
C SER A 16 -1.10 -13.31 -21.06
N LEU A 17 -1.21 -12.08 -20.55
CA LEU A 17 -1.57 -10.93 -21.39
C LEU A 17 -0.39 -10.47 -22.24
N ALA A 18 -0.56 -10.53 -23.54
CA ALA A 18 0.29 -9.89 -24.53
C ALA A 18 -0.60 -9.01 -25.43
N PRO A 19 -0.22 -7.73 -25.70
CA PRO A 19 0.97 -7.04 -25.22
C PRO A 19 0.87 -6.58 -23.76
N PRO A 20 2.01 -6.36 -23.10
CA PRO A 20 2.01 -5.77 -21.76
C PRO A 20 1.38 -4.38 -21.78
N ARG A 21 0.58 -4.06 -20.78
CA ARG A 21 0.02 -2.72 -20.65
C ARG A 21 1.13 -1.73 -20.26
N ASP A 22 1.12 -0.54 -20.84
CA ASP A 22 2.08 0.52 -20.52
C ASP A 22 1.88 1.06 -19.09
N SER A 23 0.66 0.97 -18.57
CA SER A 23 0.31 1.38 -17.21
C SER A 23 -0.24 0.21 -16.40
N TYR A 24 0.19 0.12 -15.14
CA TYR A 24 -0.32 -0.86 -14.17
C TYR A 24 -1.34 -0.27 -13.20
N LEU A 25 -1.46 1.06 -13.15
CA LEU A 25 -2.46 1.77 -12.35
C LEU A 25 -3.05 2.91 -13.16
N VAL A 26 -4.37 2.94 -13.23
CA VAL A 26 -5.11 4.07 -13.80
C VAL A 26 -6.18 4.48 -12.80
N VAL A 27 -6.21 5.78 -12.49
CA VAL A 27 -7.24 6.37 -11.62
C VAL A 27 -7.99 7.42 -12.41
N HIS A 28 -9.29 7.25 -12.52
CA HIS A 28 -10.20 8.24 -13.11
C HIS A 28 -10.99 8.93 -12.00
N GLY A 29 -10.89 10.23 -11.94
CA GLY A 29 -11.63 11.07 -11.01
C GLY A 29 -12.48 12.11 -11.70
N SER A 30 -13.33 12.77 -10.96
CA SER A 30 -14.21 13.83 -11.46
C SER A 30 -13.46 15.07 -11.99
N ARG A 31 -12.19 15.23 -11.68
CA ARG A 31 -11.35 16.38 -12.11
C ARG A 31 -10.26 16.01 -13.10
N GLY A 32 -10.09 14.72 -13.43
CA GLY A 32 -9.04 14.27 -14.32
C GLY A 32 -8.65 12.82 -14.11
N SER A 33 -7.57 12.41 -14.74
CA SER A 33 -7.06 11.03 -14.71
C SER A 33 -5.57 11.00 -14.46
N ILE A 34 -5.11 9.98 -13.74
CA ILE A 34 -3.69 9.67 -13.53
C ILE A 34 -3.44 8.27 -14.10
N GLU A 35 -2.36 8.14 -14.84
CA GLU A 35 -1.83 6.85 -15.28
C GLU A 35 -0.42 6.69 -14.73
N VAL A 36 -0.14 5.52 -14.16
CA VAL A 36 1.18 5.15 -13.64
C VAL A 36 1.65 3.88 -14.34
N GLY A 37 2.80 3.96 -14.95
CA GLY A 37 3.46 2.86 -15.65
C GLY A 37 4.91 2.70 -15.20
N TRP A 38 5.59 1.71 -15.78
CA TRP A 38 6.99 1.43 -15.46
C TRP A 38 7.94 2.53 -15.94
N GLN A 39 7.56 3.23 -17.02
CA GLN A 39 8.38 4.29 -17.65
C GLN A 39 8.06 5.68 -17.10
N GLY A 40 7.03 5.83 -16.28
CA GLY A 40 6.66 7.11 -15.70
C GLY A 40 5.20 7.20 -15.31
N ALA A 41 4.83 8.39 -14.87
CA ALA A 41 3.45 8.72 -14.55
C ALA A 41 3.01 9.96 -15.31
N ARG A 42 1.73 10.00 -15.69
CA ARG A 42 1.13 11.14 -16.39
C ARG A 42 -0.23 11.50 -15.80
N LEU A 43 -0.52 12.79 -15.81
CA LEU A 43 -1.76 13.38 -15.31
C LEU A 43 -2.45 14.13 -16.44
N LYS A 44 -3.76 13.97 -16.53
CA LYS A 44 -4.63 14.77 -17.37
C LYS A 44 -5.73 15.38 -16.51
N ARG A 45 -5.89 16.70 -16.52
CA ARG A 45 -7.07 17.39 -15.98
C ARG A 45 -8.12 17.54 -17.06
N ILE A 46 -9.38 17.72 -16.65
CA ILE A 46 -10.44 18.02 -17.60
C ILE A 46 -10.11 19.31 -18.36
N GLY A 47 -10.17 19.26 -19.69
CA GLY A 47 -9.83 20.39 -20.57
C GLY A 47 -8.34 20.61 -20.81
N GLU A 48 -7.46 19.81 -20.22
CA GLU A 48 -6.01 19.90 -20.42
C GLU A 48 -5.49 18.65 -21.16
N ASP A 49 -4.30 18.74 -21.74
CA ASP A 49 -3.58 17.61 -22.31
C ASP A 49 -2.82 16.81 -21.23
N TRP A 50 -2.37 15.63 -21.60
CA TRP A 50 -1.56 14.78 -20.74
C TRP A 50 -0.22 15.43 -20.40
N ARG A 51 0.07 15.53 -19.11
CA ARG A 51 1.34 16.04 -18.58
C ARG A 51 2.09 14.94 -17.86
N VAL A 52 3.36 14.75 -18.17
CA VAL A 52 4.27 13.85 -17.43
C VAL A 52 4.53 14.44 -16.05
N ILE A 53 4.36 13.63 -15.00
CA ILE A 53 4.52 14.04 -13.58
C ILE A 53 5.54 13.19 -12.83
N GLY A 54 6.06 12.12 -13.42
CA GLY A 54 7.04 11.24 -12.81
C GLY A 54 7.89 10.54 -13.84
N GLY A 55 9.10 10.11 -13.43
CA GLY A 55 10.04 9.35 -14.25
C GLY A 55 9.83 7.84 -14.17
N ALA A 56 10.74 7.09 -14.78
CA ALA A 56 10.76 5.65 -14.75
C ALA A 56 10.88 5.11 -13.30
N TYR A 57 10.29 3.94 -13.07
CA TYR A 57 10.32 3.30 -11.76
C TYR A 57 11.73 2.86 -11.38
N ASP A 58 12.29 3.48 -10.34
CA ASP A 58 13.55 3.06 -9.71
C ASP A 58 13.26 2.04 -8.61
N LYS A 59 13.32 0.77 -8.97
CA LYS A 59 13.09 -0.34 -8.03
C LYS A 59 14.03 -0.32 -6.84
N LEU A 60 15.31 -0.07 -7.06
CA LEU A 60 16.32 -0.11 -6.00
C LEU A 60 16.17 1.09 -5.06
N GLY A 61 15.97 2.29 -5.60
CA GLY A 61 15.71 3.49 -4.83
C GLY A 61 14.43 3.38 -4.00
N ALA A 62 13.37 2.82 -4.57
CA ALA A 62 12.11 2.59 -3.86
C ALA A 62 12.30 1.63 -2.66
N HIS A 63 13.04 0.52 -2.84
CA HIS A 63 13.33 -0.41 -1.74
C HIS A 63 14.20 0.25 -0.65
N ARG A 64 15.23 1.00 -1.03
CA ARG A 64 16.06 1.74 -0.07
C ARG A 64 15.22 2.73 0.74
N ALA A 65 14.38 3.51 0.08
CA ALA A 65 13.49 4.47 0.75
C ALA A 65 12.52 3.78 1.71
N MET A 66 11.95 2.65 1.33
CA MET A 66 11.07 1.84 2.17
C MET A 66 11.80 1.35 3.42
N MET A 67 12.99 0.76 3.26
CA MET A 67 13.79 0.25 4.39
C MET A 67 14.26 1.37 5.31
N SER A 68 14.71 2.51 4.77
CA SER A 68 15.11 3.67 5.59
C SER A 68 13.94 4.19 6.43
N ARG A 69 12.75 4.26 5.88
CA ARG A 69 11.54 4.69 6.62
C ARG A 69 11.14 3.68 7.69
N PHE A 70 11.25 2.38 7.39
CA PHE A 70 10.98 1.33 8.38
C PHE A 70 11.95 1.44 9.57
N VAL A 71 13.24 1.60 9.33
CA VAL A 71 14.24 1.81 10.39
C VAL A 71 13.93 3.08 11.18
N ALA A 72 13.64 4.19 10.51
CA ALA A 72 13.26 5.44 11.18
C ALA A 72 12.01 5.31 12.04
N SER A 73 11.02 4.49 11.65
CA SER A 73 9.85 4.24 12.48
C SER A 73 10.18 3.50 13.76
N ILE A 74 11.17 2.59 13.73
CA ILE A 74 11.65 1.87 14.92
C ILE A 74 12.45 2.79 15.84
N GLU A 75 13.40 3.56 15.28
CA GLU A 75 14.31 4.41 16.04
C GLU A 75 13.62 5.60 16.69
N ASN A 76 12.72 6.25 15.96
CA ASN A 76 12.09 7.50 16.37
C ASN A 76 10.65 7.33 16.85
N GLY A 77 10.10 6.11 16.86
CA GLY A 77 8.71 5.86 17.17
C GLY A 77 7.74 6.53 16.18
N ALA A 78 8.21 6.85 14.97
CA ALA A 78 7.37 7.43 13.92
C ALA A 78 6.37 6.39 13.40
N GLU A 79 5.21 6.86 12.93
CA GLU A 79 4.23 5.99 12.31
C GLU A 79 4.80 5.38 11.01
N PRO A 80 4.71 4.05 10.81
CA PRO A 80 5.15 3.42 9.57
C PRO A 80 4.32 3.91 8.39
N TRP A 81 4.91 3.95 7.21
CA TRP A 81 4.27 4.45 5.98
C TRP A 81 3.01 3.66 5.59
N ILE A 82 3.02 2.37 5.91
CA ILE A 82 1.86 1.49 5.77
C ILE A 82 1.62 0.89 7.15
N THR A 83 0.46 1.15 7.69
CA THR A 83 0.05 0.66 9.01
C THR A 83 -0.48 -0.77 8.94
N ALA A 84 -0.48 -1.47 10.06
CA ALA A 84 -1.07 -2.81 10.14
C ALA A 84 -2.57 -2.80 9.80
N SER A 85 -3.29 -1.71 10.10
CA SER A 85 -4.70 -1.56 9.76
C SER A 85 -4.92 -1.42 8.25
N GLU A 86 -4.05 -0.74 7.53
CA GLU A 86 -4.11 -0.64 6.06
C GLU A 86 -3.78 -1.97 5.40
N CYS A 87 -2.78 -2.70 5.93
CA CYS A 87 -2.49 -4.06 5.48
C CYS A 87 -3.70 -4.99 5.67
N LEU A 88 -4.39 -4.89 6.82
CA LEU A 88 -5.56 -5.70 7.10
C LEU A 88 -6.72 -5.41 6.12
N GLN A 89 -6.90 -4.14 5.72
CA GLN A 89 -7.90 -3.77 4.71
C GLN A 89 -7.60 -4.42 3.35
N ALA A 90 -6.33 -4.44 2.94
CA ALA A 90 -5.93 -5.10 1.71
C ALA A 90 -6.22 -6.61 1.74
N VAL A 91 -5.91 -7.27 2.87
CA VAL A 91 -6.20 -8.70 3.07
C VAL A 91 -7.72 -8.96 3.08
N ALA A 92 -8.49 -8.10 3.73
CA ALA A 92 -9.95 -8.22 3.76
C ALA A 92 -10.58 -8.08 2.35
N ALA A 93 -10.01 -7.24 1.49
CA ALA A 93 -10.44 -7.12 0.10
C ALA A 93 -10.18 -8.41 -0.70
N VAL A 94 -9.01 -9.05 -0.49
CA VAL A 94 -8.67 -10.33 -1.12
C VAL A 94 -9.59 -11.44 -0.62
N ASP A 95 -9.85 -11.52 0.69
CA ASP A 95 -10.76 -12.50 1.28
C ASP A 95 -12.19 -12.35 0.72
N ALA A 96 -12.70 -11.12 0.61
CA ALA A 96 -13.99 -10.86 -0.02
C ALA A 96 -14.03 -11.31 -1.49
N ALA A 97 -12.94 -11.15 -2.24
CA ALA A 97 -12.85 -11.64 -3.61
C ALA A 97 -12.92 -13.17 -3.68
N TYR A 98 -12.26 -13.88 -2.76
CA TYR A 98 -12.38 -15.35 -2.69
C TYR A 98 -13.79 -15.80 -2.31
N ARG A 99 -14.46 -15.15 -1.36
CA ARG A 99 -15.85 -15.45 -1.03
C ARG A 99 -16.77 -15.21 -2.24
N SER A 100 -16.60 -14.11 -2.95
CA SER A 100 -17.34 -13.80 -4.17
C SER A 100 -17.12 -14.86 -5.26
N LEU A 101 -15.91 -15.38 -5.41
CA LEU A 101 -15.61 -16.46 -6.34
C LEU A 101 -16.34 -17.75 -5.97
N GLN A 102 -16.47 -18.06 -4.69
CA GLN A 102 -17.15 -19.28 -4.21
C GLN A 102 -18.68 -19.14 -4.27
N SER A 103 -19.22 -17.97 -3.89
CA SER A 103 -20.67 -17.76 -3.85
C SER A 103 -21.27 -17.38 -5.21
N GLY A 104 -20.45 -16.86 -6.14
CA GLY A 104 -20.91 -16.27 -7.39
C GLY A 104 -21.64 -14.93 -7.22
N LEU A 105 -21.63 -14.37 -6.01
CA LEU A 105 -22.33 -13.13 -5.64
C LEU A 105 -21.35 -12.02 -5.30
N ALA A 106 -21.84 -10.78 -5.28
CA ALA A 106 -21.10 -9.65 -4.73
C ALA A 106 -20.95 -9.81 -3.21
N GLU A 107 -19.71 -9.66 -2.72
CA GLU A 107 -19.39 -9.79 -1.31
C GLU A 107 -18.90 -8.46 -0.74
N TRP A 108 -19.31 -8.17 0.50
CA TRP A 108 -18.83 -7.00 1.21
C TRP A 108 -17.41 -7.19 1.72
N VAL A 109 -16.57 -6.17 1.57
CA VAL A 109 -15.29 -6.12 2.27
C VAL A 109 -15.56 -5.75 3.72
N ALA A 110 -15.39 -6.69 4.64
CA ALA A 110 -15.51 -6.44 6.06
C ALA A 110 -14.32 -5.59 6.54
N ILE A 111 -14.46 -4.28 6.52
CA ILE A 111 -13.50 -3.38 7.14
C ILE A 111 -13.74 -3.50 8.64
N GLN A 112 -12.88 -4.23 9.35
CA GLN A 112 -12.89 -4.21 10.80
C GLN A 112 -12.53 -2.80 11.25
N ALA A 113 -13.53 -2.05 11.73
CA ALA A 113 -13.33 -0.79 12.37
C ALA A 113 -12.35 -0.99 13.54
N ARG A 114 -11.18 -0.33 13.46
CA ARG A 114 -10.20 -0.13 14.54
C ARG A 114 -10.12 -1.28 15.55
N ALA A 115 -9.18 -2.18 15.34
CA ALA A 115 -8.59 -2.86 16.49
C ALA A 115 -8.09 -1.76 17.44
N SER A 116 -8.80 -1.60 18.57
CA SER A 116 -8.41 -0.67 19.62
C SER A 116 -6.94 -0.88 19.94
N SER A 117 -6.20 0.21 20.10
CA SER A 117 -4.76 0.34 20.31
C SER A 117 -4.20 -0.37 21.58
N THR A 118 -4.82 -1.46 22.01
CA THR A 118 -4.47 -2.18 23.23
C THR A 118 -3.37 -3.23 23.05
N TRP A 119 -2.96 -3.52 21.79
CA TRP A 119 -1.97 -4.58 21.53
C TRP A 119 -0.52 -4.11 21.44
N CYS A 120 -0.23 -2.82 21.44
CA CYS A 120 1.12 -2.30 21.37
C CYS A 120 1.66 -1.82 22.74
N ARG A 121 1.45 -2.60 23.81
CA ARG A 121 2.33 -2.54 24.97
C ARG A 121 3.44 -3.57 24.82
N CYS A 122 4.29 -3.42 23.82
CA CYS A 122 5.63 -3.99 23.90
C CYS A 122 6.27 -3.45 25.18
N ARG A 123 6.42 -4.32 26.17
CA ARG A 123 7.23 -4.06 27.36
C ARG A 123 8.54 -3.45 26.91
N ARG A 124 8.81 -2.20 27.30
CA ARG A 124 10.15 -1.64 27.22
C ARG A 124 11.08 -2.65 27.87
N ARG A 125 11.97 -3.26 27.08
CA ARG A 125 13.06 -4.02 27.65
C ARG A 125 13.84 -3.04 28.54
N PRO A 126 14.19 -3.42 29.80
CA PRO A 126 15.07 -2.60 30.60
C PRO A 126 16.40 -2.45 29.85
N PRO A 127 17.09 -1.31 30.00
CA PRO A 127 18.37 -1.09 29.36
C PRO A 127 19.33 -2.22 29.74
N ILE A 128 19.99 -2.80 28.73
CA ILE A 128 21.04 -3.82 28.93
C ILE A 128 22.18 -3.11 29.68
N SER A 129 22.33 -3.46 30.94
CA SER A 129 23.44 -3.02 31.78
C SER A 129 24.78 -3.44 31.12
N PRO A 130 25.76 -2.55 30.94
CA PRO A 130 27.05 -2.95 30.41
C PRO A 130 27.72 -3.90 31.42
N ARG A 131 28.00 -5.12 30.99
CA ARG A 131 28.82 -6.05 31.79
C ARG A 131 30.19 -5.45 31.99
N VAL A 132 30.51 -5.24 33.25
CA VAL A 132 31.85 -4.90 33.73
C VAL A 132 32.87 -5.90 33.16
N ALA A 133 33.88 -5.39 32.49
CA ALA A 133 35.02 -6.17 32.08
C ALA A 133 35.80 -6.60 33.34
N LEU A 134 35.90 -7.90 33.60
CA LEU A 134 36.80 -8.47 34.56
C LEU A 134 38.20 -8.44 33.97
N SER A 135 39.06 -7.64 34.55
CA SER A 135 40.50 -7.67 34.41
C SER A 135 41.07 -8.93 35.06
N HIS A 136 41.82 -9.69 34.30
CA HIS A 136 42.98 -10.50 34.75
C HIS A 136 44.10 -10.38 33.75
#